data_abf01e863d69af89be2b6b46c43da419
#
_entry.id   abf01e863d69af89be2b6b46c43da419
#
_cell.length_a   1.000
_cell.length_b   1.000
_cell.length_c   1.000
_cell.angle_alpha   90.00
_cell.angle_beta   90.00
_cell.angle_gamma   90.00
#
_symmetry.space_group_name_H-M   'P 1'
#
loop_
_entity.id
_entity.type
_entity.pdbx_description
1 polymer ?
#
loop_
_entity_poly.entity_id
_entity_poly.type
_entity_poly.pdbx_seq_one_letter_code
_entity_poly.pdbx_strand_id
1 'polypeptide(L)' 'MAFELEGNLKVVMETQKFGSGFVKREFVVTIGDDRYPQDIKLEFVKDKVTLLDRYQAGQRVKVG' A
#
# COMPACT_ATOMS: atom_id res chain seq x y z
N MET A 1 -12.06 14.04 -7.51
CA MET A 1 -10.93 13.96 -8.44
C MET A 1 -10.20 12.65 -8.21
N ALA A 2 -10.04 11.86 -9.24
CA ALA A 2 -9.37 10.57 -9.09
C ALA A 2 -7.85 10.78 -9.08
N PHE A 3 -7.21 10.22 -8.08
CA PHE A 3 -5.76 10.20 -7.99
C PHE A 3 -5.30 8.75 -8.15
N GLU A 4 -4.42 8.51 -9.11
CA GLU A 4 -3.91 7.17 -9.35
C GLU A 4 -2.40 7.14 -9.11
N LEU A 5 -1.97 6.10 -8.39
CA LEU A 5 -0.56 5.84 -8.14
C LEU A 5 -0.25 4.44 -8.66
N GLU A 6 0.72 4.35 -9.55
CA GLU A 6 1.13 3.08 -10.11
C GLU A 6 2.61 2.85 -9.84
N GLY A 7 2.94 1.65 -9.37
CA GLY A 7 4.32 1.31 -9.07
C GLY A 7 4.45 -0.13 -8.64
N ASN A 8 5.61 -0.46 -8.07
CA ASN A 8 5.88 -1.80 -7.56
C ASN A 8 5.68 -1.83 -6.07
N LEU A 9 4.92 -2.82 -5.60
CA LEU A 9 4.72 -3.01 -4.17
C LEU A 9 6.03 -3.49 -3.55
N LYS A 10 6.62 -2.67 -2.70
CA LYS A 10 7.90 -2.98 -2.09
C LYS A 10 7.74 -3.86 -0.86
N VAL A 11 6.84 -3.46 0.03
CA VAL A 11 6.61 -4.17 1.28
C VAL A 11 5.19 -3.92 1.76
N VAL A 12 4.60 -4.93 2.37
CA VAL A 12 3.30 -4.85 3.04
C VAL A 12 3.53 -5.17 4.51
N MET A 13 3.17 -4.25 5.37
CA MET A 13 3.35 -4.40 6.80
C MET A 13 2.18 -5.16 7.41
N GLU A 14 2.31 -5.57 8.66
CA GLU A 14 1.26 -6.29 9.36
C GLU A 14 0.08 -5.37 9.67
N THR A 15 -1.11 -5.96 9.72
CA THR A 15 -2.31 -5.23 10.12
C THR A 15 -2.19 -4.83 11.59
N GLN A 16 -2.47 -3.56 11.86
CA GLN A 16 -2.47 -3.02 13.22
C GLN A 16 -3.91 -2.82 13.68
N LYS A 17 -4.17 -3.25 14.89
CA LYS A 17 -5.49 -3.11 15.53
C LYS A 17 -5.38 -2.19 16.73
N PHE A 18 -6.33 -1.29 16.85
CA PHE A 18 -6.40 -0.36 17.98
C PHE A 18 -7.61 -0.70 18.85
N GLY A 19 -7.55 -0.28 20.10
CA GLY A 19 -8.56 -0.64 21.08
C GLY A 19 -9.99 -0.23 20.78
N SER A 20 -10.16 0.75 19.91
CA SER A 20 -11.48 1.23 19.48
C SER A 20 -12.10 0.39 18.36
N GLY A 21 -11.44 -0.68 17.94
CA GLY A 21 -11.89 -1.48 16.80
C GLY A 21 -11.39 -0.96 15.46
N PHE A 22 -10.59 0.07 15.48
CA PHE A 22 -9.99 0.62 14.26
C PHE A 22 -8.83 -0.27 13.83
N VAL A 23 -8.78 -0.57 12.53
CA VAL A 23 -7.67 -1.34 11.96
C VAL A 23 -7.06 -0.59 10.80
N LYS A 24 -5.74 -0.73 10.66
CA LYS A 24 -5.03 -0.17 9.51
C LYS A 24 -3.90 -1.10 9.10
N ARG A 25 -3.50 -0.99 7.85
CA ARG A 25 -2.36 -1.73 7.32
C ARG A 25 -1.59 -0.81 6.39
N GLU A 26 -0.30 -0.69 6.64
CA GLU A 26 0.58 0.16 5.85
C GLU A 26 1.29 -0.66 4.79
N PHE A 27 1.62 0.00 3.69
CA PHE A 27 2.39 -0.61 2.63
C PHE A 27 3.20 0.45 1.91
N VAL A 28 4.27 0.03 1.25
CA VAL A 28 5.16 0.93 0.53
C VAL A 28 5.16 0.55 -0.95
N VAL A 29 4.93 1.55 -1.79
CA VAL A 29 4.97 1.41 -3.25
C VAL A 29 6.14 2.20 -3.79
N THR A 30 6.97 1.58 -4.61
CA THR A 30 8.07 2.25 -5.28
C THR A 30 7.60 2.73 -6.64
N ILE A 31 7.67 4.03 -6.86
CA ILE A 31 7.30 4.66 -8.13
C ILE A 31 8.53 5.28 -8.77
N GLY A 32 8.36 5.72 -10.02
CA GLY A 32 9.44 6.36 -10.75
C GLY A 32 10.18 5.36 -11.64
N ASP A 33 11.28 5.83 -12.21
CA ASP A 33 12.11 4.99 -13.07
C ASP A 33 13.33 4.46 -12.32
N ASP A 34 14.17 3.70 -13.03
CA ASP A 34 15.35 3.09 -12.42
C ASP A 34 16.36 4.10 -11.91
N ARG A 35 16.30 5.33 -12.43
CA ARG A 35 17.26 6.38 -12.04
C ARG A 35 16.84 7.09 -10.76
N TYR A 36 15.54 7.32 -10.61
CA TYR A 36 15.00 8.12 -9.50
C TYR A 36 13.80 7.42 -8.88
N PRO A 37 14.00 6.23 -8.30
CA PRO A 37 12.91 5.54 -7.63
C PRO A 37 12.51 6.29 -6.37
N GLN A 38 11.22 6.33 -6.10
CA GLN A 38 10.69 6.94 -4.90
C GLN A 38 9.79 5.95 -4.18
N ASP A 39 10.00 5.81 -2.88
CA ASP A 39 9.18 4.96 -2.04
C ASP A 39 8.11 5.81 -1.39
N ILE A 40 6.85 5.44 -1.61
CA ILE A 40 5.72 6.14 -1.02
C ILE A 40 5.02 5.20 -0.07
N LYS A 41 4.87 5.65 1.17
CA LYS A 41 4.18 4.91 2.21
C LYS A 41 2.70 5.27 2.18
N LEU A 42 1.87 4.25 2.08
CA LEU A 42 0.42 4.40 2.03
C LEU A 42 -0.19 3.53 3.12
N GLU A 43 -1.46 3.79 3.41
CA GLU A 43 -2.17 2.94 4.37
C GLU A 43 -3.61 2.72 3.93
N PHE A 44 -4.10 1.53 4.21
CA PHE A 44 -5.52 1.21 4.11
C PHE A 44 -6.09 1.05 5.51
N VAL A 45 -7.32 1.47 5.68
CA VAL A 45 -8.00 1.44 6.97
C VAL A 45 -9.31 0.66 6.86
N LYS A 46 -9.74 0.12 7.98
CA LYS A 46 -11.01 -0.62 8.10
C LYS A 46 -11.08 -1.75 7.08
N ASP A 47 -12.17 -1.84 6.33
CA ASP A 47 -12.40 -2.94 5.41
C ASP A 47 -11.39 -3.02 4.27
N LYS A 48 -10.73 -1.91 3.97
CA LYS A 48 -9.77 -1.86 2.88
C LYS A 48 -8.48 -2.62 3.15
N VAL A 49 -8.21 -2.93 4.43
CA VAL A 49 -7.00 -3.69 4.76
C VAL A 49 -6.99 -5.07 4.11
N THR A 50 -8.16 -5.65 3.85
CA THR A 50 -8.25 -6.96 3.21
C THR A 50 -7.87 -6.92 1.74
N LEU A 51 -7.90 -5.75 1.12
CA LEU A 51 -7.50 -5.62 -0.28
C LEU A 51 -6.02 -5.93 -0.48
N LEU A 52 -5.21 -5.69 0.55
CA LEU A 52 -3.77 -5.95 0.48
C LEU A 52 -3.45 -7.44 0.48
N ASP A 53 -4.38 -8.29 0.91
CA ASP A 53 -4.18 -9.73 0.89
C ASP A 53 -4.08 -10.28 -0.54
N ARG A 54 -4.56 -9.52 -1.52
CA ARG A 54 -4.51 -9.90 -2.92
C ARG A 54 -3.17 -9.58 -3.58
N TYR A 55 -2.31 -8.83 -2.89
CA TYR A 55 -1.07 -8.33 -3.45
C TYR A 55 0.12 -8.88 -2.68
N GLN A 56 1.23 -9.06 -3.37
CA GLN A 56 2.46 -9.56 -2.77
C GLN A 56 3.59 -8.58 -3.07
N ALA A 57 4.59 -8.55 -2.18
CA ALA A 57 5.77 -7.73 -2.41
C ALA A 57 6.43 -8.10 -3.74
N GLY A 58 6.82 -7.08 -4.50
CA GLY A 58 7.38 -7.27 -5.83
C GLY A 58 6.36 -7.18 -6.95
N GLN A 59 5.07 -7.16 -6.63
CA GLN A 59 4.01 -7.08 -7.62
C GLN A 59 3.77 -5.63 -8.03
N ARG A 60 3.49 -5.43 -9.32
CA ARG A 60 3.11 -4.10 -9.80
C ARG A 60 1.65 -3.82 -9.42
N VAL A 61 1.42 -2.65 -8.83
CA VAL A 61 0.11 -2.29 -8.32
C VAL A 61 -0.30 -0.91 -8.82
N LYS A 62 -1.60 -0.70 -8.85
CA LYS A 62 -2.18 0.60 -9.16
C LYS A 62 -3.18 0.94 -8.07
N VAL A 63 -2.99 2.10 -7.46
CA VAL A 63 -3.83 2.59 -6.37
C VAL A 63 -4.58 3.82 -6.86
N GLY A 64 -5.89 3.77 -6.75
CA GLY A 64 -6.72 4.88 -7.19
C GLY A 64 -7.70 5.35 -6.14
#